data_96a2341b39f38fcd27bf8a13b2f90c39
#
_entry.id   96a2341b39f38fcd27bf8a13b2f90c39
#
_cell.length_a   1.000
_cell.length_b   1.000
_cell.length_c   1.000
_cell.angle_alpha   90.00
_cell.angle_beta   90.00
_cell.angle_gamma   90.00
#
_symmetry.space_group_name_H-M   'P 1'
#
loop_
_entity.id
_entity.type
_entity.pdbx_description
1 polymer ?
#
loop_
_entity_poly.entity_id
_entity_poly.type
_entity_poly.pdbx_seq_one_letter_code
_entity_poly.pdbx_strand_id
1 'polypeptide(L)'
;DVNTFISGVDTMLYWAERMEEKSVHPLMNQGAVGCMWGYFFDIDGNIIDTPLYNRMIIPDRSIFQSVQTRICIASDRFKAKAILGAMRGGLCNVLITNSKIANQILNLDTV
;
A
#
# COMPACT_ATOMS: atom_id res chain seq x y z
N ASP A 1 -9.65 -19.41 11.75
CA ASP A 1 -8.97 -18.14 11.98
C ASP A 1 -7.83 -17.96 10.98
N VAL A 2 -7.71 -16.75 10.42
CA VAL A 2 -6.62 -16.41 9.50
C VAL A 2 -5.53 -15.72 10.31
N ASN A 3 -4.34 -16.32 10.37
CA ASN A 3 -3.20 -15.77 11.10
C ASN A 3 -2.16 -15.13 10.18
N THR A 4 -2.25 -15.37 8.88
CA THR A 4 -1.27 -14.89 7.92
C THR A 4 -1.95 -14.46 6.63
N PHE A 5 -1.64 -13.24 6.18
CA PHE A 5 -2.00 -12.74 4.86
C PHE A 5 -0.74 -12.52 4.03
N ILE A 6 -0.82 -12.84 2.75
CA ILE A 6 0.24 -12.58 1.77
C ILE A 6 -0.36 -11.79 0.63
N SER A 7 0.25 -10.66 0.28
CA SER A 7 -0.23 -9.80 -0.80
C SER A 7 0.91 -9.03 -1.45
N GLY A 8 0.66 -8.56 -2.65
CA GLY A 8 1.48 -7.51 -3.27
C GLY A 8 0.99 -6.13 -2.86
N VAL A 9 1.68 -5.12 -3.34
CA VAL A 9 1.30 -3.72 -3.20
C VAL A 9 1.23 -3.09 -4.58
N ASP A 10 0.22 -2.27 -4.82
CA ASP A 10 0.05 -1.55 -6.08
C ASP A 10 0.59 -0.13 -5.96
N THR A 11 1.14 0.40 -7.05
CA THR A 11 1.53 1.81 -7.16
C THR A 11 0.36 2.65 -7.64
N MET A 12 0.45 3.97 -7.50
CA MET A 12 -0.56 4.86 -8.06
C MET A 12 -0.53 4.89 -9.58
N LEU A 13 0.62 4.60 -10.20
CA LEU A 13 0.70 4.46 -11.64
C LEU A 13 -0.19 3.32 -12.16
N TYR A 14 -0.21 2.20 -11.45
CA TYR A 14 -1.09 1.07 -11.74
C TYR A 14 -2.57 1.52 -11.79
N TRP A 15 -2.99 2.27 -10.78
CA TRP A 15 -4.37 2.73 -10.67
C TRP A 15 -4.69 3.85 -11.67
N ALA A 16 -3.72 4.74 -11.94
CA ALA A 16 -3.90 5.81 -12.93
C ALA A 16 -4.17 5.28 -14.34
N GLU A 17 -3.61 4.13 -14.67
CA GLU A 17 -3.82 3.50 -15.97
C GLU A 17 -5.16 2.78 -16.09
N ARG A 18 -5.83 2.48 -14.97
CA ARG A 18 -7.03 1.63 -14.93
C ARG A 18 -8.29 2.35 -14.50
N MET A 19 -8.16 3.51 -13.91
CA MET A 19 -9.28 4.27 -13.38
C MET A 19 -9.43 5.60 -14.11
N GLU A 20 -10.64 6.14 -14.05
CA GLU A 20 -10.89 7.48 -14.57
C GLU A 20 -10.07 8.52 -13.81
N GLU A 21 -9.56 9.52 -14.52
CA GLU A 21 -8.75 10.58 -13.94
C GLU A 21 -9.48 11.29 -12.78
N LYS A 22 -10.78 11.52 -12.92
CA LYS A 22 -11.59 12.15 -11.86
C LYS A 22 -11.62 11.36 -10.57
N SER A 23 -11.35 10.04 -10.61
CA SER A 23 -11.31 9.18 -9.42
C SER A 23 -9.91 9.11 -8.83
N VAL A 24 -8.87 9.11 -9.67
CA VAL A 24 -7.47 8.97 -9.24
C VAL A 24 -6.87 10.29 -8.79
N HIS A 25 -7.21 11.39 -9.48
CA HIS A 25 -6.62 12.69 -9.23
C HIS A 25 -6.80 13.17 -7.77
N PRO A 26 -7.99 13.03 -7.15
CA PRO A 26 -8.12 13.40 -5.74
C PRO A 26 -7.25 12.56 -4.80
N LEU A 27 -7.04 11.28 -5.11
CA LEU A 27 -6.15 10.41 -4.33
C LEU A 27 -4.70 10.91 -4.41
N MET A 28 -4.24 11.21 -5.60
CA MET A 28 -2.88 11.70 -5.81
C MET A 28 -2.66 13.06 -5.17
N ASN A 29 -3.68 13.93 -5.19
CA ASN A 29 -3.62 15.22 -4.52
C ASN A 29 -3.52 15.11 -3.00
N GLN A 30 -4.02 14.02 -2.43
CA GLN A 30 -3.90 13.75 -1.00
C GLN A 30 -2.60 13.02 -0.65
N GLY A 31 -1.73 12.81 -1.62
CA GLY A 31 -0.42 12.20 -1.39
C GLY A 31 -0.41 10.67 -1.46
N ALA A 32 -1.39 10.06 -2.09
CA ALA A 32 -1.41 8.60 -2.25
C ALA A 32 -0.14 8.11 -2.94
N VAL A 33 0.52 7.12 -2.35
CA VAL A 33 1.71 6.48 -2.92
C VAL A 33 1.45 5.05 -3.36
N GLY A 34 0.38 4.44 -2.88
CA GLY A 34 0.07 3.05 -3.23
C GLY A 34 -1.26 2.58 -2.67
N CYS A 35 -1.53 1.32 -2.96
CA CYS A 35 -2.74 0.63 -2.53
C CYS A 35 -2.39 -0.79 -2.11
N MET A 36 -2.94 -1.25 -0.98
CA MET A 36 -2.78 -2.61 -0.50
C MET A 36 -4.07 -3.04 0.21
N TRP A 37 -4.51 -4.25 -0.02
CA TRP A 37 -5.78 -4.76 0.53
C TRP A 37 -7.01 -3.94 0.09
N GLY A 38 -6.87 -3.15 -0.98
CA GLY A 38 -7.91 -2.24 -1.45
C GLY A 38 -7.88 -0.85 -0.81
N TYR A 39 -6.97 -0.58 0.11
CA TYR A 39 -6.84 0.72 0.77
C TYR A 39 -5.70 1.54 0.17
N PHE A 40 -5.98 2.81 -0.12
CA PHE A 40 -4.97 3.78 -0.56
C PHE A 40 -4.34 4.46 0.65
N PHE A 41 -3.05 4.74 0.57
CA PHE A 41 -2.31 5.33 1.68
C PHE A 41 -1.23 6.29 1.19
N ASP A 42 -0.82 7.19 2.07
CA ASP A 42 0.28 8.11 1.81
C ASP A 42 1.63 7.53 2.28
N ILE A 43 2.70 8.29 2.09
CA ILE A 43 4.06 7.83 2.44
C ILE A 43 4.24 7.62 3.95
N ASP A 44 3.45 8.29 4.77
CA ASP A 44 3.49 8.13 6.23
C ASP A 44 2.64 6.96 6.73
N GLY A 45 1.93 6.30 5.83
CA GLY A 45 1.09 5.16 6.16
C GLY A 45 -0.33 5.50 6.54
N ASN A 46 -0.75 6.75 6.38
CA ASN A 46 -2.12 7.15 6.65
C ASN A 46 -3.04 6.69 5.52
N ILE A 47 -4.12 5.99 5.89
CA ILE A 47 -5.12 5.57 4.91
C ILE A 47 -5.92 6.79 4.47
N ILE A 48 -6.05 6.94 3.16
CA ILE A 48 -6.75 8.06 2.53
C ILE A 48 -8.22 7.71 2.39
N ASP A 49 -9.12 8.59 2.85
CA ASP A 49 -10.54 8.43 2.65
C ASP A 49 -10.92 8.74 1.21
N THR A 50 -11.77 7.90 0.64
CA THR A 50 -12.26 8.07 -0.71
C THR A 50 -13.63 7.40 -0.87
N PRO A 51 -14.56 8.02 -1.63
CA PRO A 51 -15.84 7.38 -1.95
C PRO A 51 -15.70 6.08 -2.74
N LEU A 52 -14.52 5.81 -3.32
CA LEU A 52 -14.27 4.59 -4.07
C LEU A 52 -14.48 3.33 -3.22
N TYR A 53 -14.23 3.41 -1.91
CA TYR A 53 -14.41 2.24 -1.04
C TYR A 53 -15.84 1.72 -1.04
N ASN A 54 -16.82 2.58 -1.32
CA ASN A 54 -18.22 2.17 -1.42
C ASN A 54 -18.52 1.30 -2.64
N ARG A 55 -17.63 1.29 -3.61
CA ARG A 55 -17.76 0.51 -4.86
C ARG A 55 -16.78 -0.67 -4.93
N MET A 56 -16.04 -0.91 -3.86
CA MET A 56 -15.02 -1.95 -3.81
C MET A 56 -15.42 -3.02 -2.78
N ILE A 57 -15.08 -4.26 -3.10
CA ILE A 57 -15.19 -5.36 -2.13
C ILE A 57 -13.83 -5.49 -1.46
N ILE A 58 -13.72 -4.94 -0.26
CA ILE A 58 -12.46 -4.91 0.50
C ILE A 58 -12.72 -5.37 1.93
N PRO A 59 -11.70 -5.94 2.61
CA PRO A 59 -11.86 -6.31 4.01
C PRO A 59 -12.01 -5.07 4.89
N ASP A 60 -12.65 -5.23 6.03
CA ASP A 60 -12.73 -4.17 7.02
C ASP A 60 -11.34 -3.83 7.54
N ARG A 61 -11.09 -2.55 7.82
CA ARG A 61 -9.80 -2.07 8.32
C ARG A 61 -9.36 -2.76 9.61
N SER A 62 -10.30 -3.16 10.45
CA SER A 62 -10.02 -3.86 11.70
C SER A 62 -9.31 -5.21 11.49
N ILE A 63 -9.41 -5.80 10.30
CA ILE A 63 -8.77 -7.08 10.02
C ILE A 63 -7.24 -6.97 10.10
N PHE A 64 -6.68 -5.80 9.78
CA PHE A 64 -5.23 -5.59 9.85
C PHE A 64 -4.69 -5.73 11.27
N GLN A 65 -5.51 -5.42 12.26
CA GLN A 65 -5.15 -5.58 13.67
C GLN A 65 -5.32 -7.00 14.16
N SER A 66 -6.22 -7.77 13.54
CA SER A 66 -6.52 -9.14 13.95
C SER A 66 -5.62 -10.19 13.29
N VAL A 67 -5.01 -9.86 12.14
CA VAL A 67 -4.11 -10.78 11.43
C VAL A 67 -2.69 -10.55 11.92
N GLN A 68 -2.12 -11.55 12.57
CA GLN A 68 -0.83 -11.43 13.23
C GLN A 68 0.34 -11.23 12.26
N THR A 69 0.32 -11.90 11.11
CA THR A 69 1.39 -11.83 10.12
C THR A 69 0.83 -11.37 8.79
N ARG A 70 1.31 -10.22 8.33
CA ARG A 70 0.87 -9.59 7.07
C ARG A 70 2.09 -9.40 6.19
N ILE A 71 2.20 -10.26 5.17
CA ILE A 71 3.39 -10.34 4.32
C ILE A 71 3.14 -9.59 3.02
N CYS A 72 4.04 -8.65 2.69
CA CYS A 72 4.10 -8.02 1.38
C CYS A 72 5.23 -8.64 0.58
N ILE A 73 4.91 -9.12 -0.62
CA ILE A 73 5.89 -9.63 -1.58
C ILE A 73 5.95 -8.65 -2.74
N ALA A 74 7.08 -8.01 -2.95
CA ALA A 74 7.25 -7.04 -4.02
C ALA A 74 8.71 -6.95 -4.43
N SER A 75 8.96 -6.99 -5.73
CA SER A 75 10.32 -6.93 -6.29
C SER A 75 10.46 -5.90 -7.41
N ASP A 76 9.41 -5.15 -7.71
CA ASP A 76 9.41 -4.14 -8.75
C ASP A 76 10.07 -2.87 -8.24
N ARG A 77 11.00 -2.31 -9.04
CA ARG A 77 11.82 -1.15 -8.66
C ARG A 77 11.04 0.13 -8.37
N PHE A 78 9.82 0.25 -8.92
CA PHE A 78 9.01 1.46 -8.73
C PHE A 78 8.12 1.41 -7.49
N LYS A 79 8.21 0.36 -6.69
CA LYS A 79 7.32 0.14 -5.55
C LYS A 79 7.88 0.59 -4.21
N ALA A 80 9.09 1.15 -4.15
CA ALA A 80 9.75 1.46 -2.88
C ALA A 80 8.91 2.39 -1.99
N LYS A 81 8.36 3.48 -2.53
CA LYS A 81 7.51 4.40 -1.77
C LYS A 81 6.21 3.74 -1.31
N ALA A 82 5.59 2.95 -2.18
CA ALA A 82 4.36 2.23 -1.83
C ALA A 82 4.62 1.22 -0.71
N ILE A 83 5.73 0.49 -0.78
CA ILE A 83 6.12 -0.48 0.25
C ILE A 83 6.36 0.24 1.59
N LEU A 84 7.09 1.35 1.57
CA LEU A 84 7.40 2.10 2.79
C LEU A 84 6.12 2.62 3.44
N GLY A 85 5.21 3.21 2.66
CA GLY A 85 3.92 3.66 3.18
C GLY A 85 3.10 2.52 3.78
N ALA A 86 3.06 1.37 3.10
CA ALA A 86 2.34 0.19 3.61
C ALA A 86 2.91 -0.31 4.94
N MET A 87 4.24 -0.33 5.08
CA MET A 87 4.89 -0.75 6.32
C MET A 87 4.65 0.24 7.45
N ARG A 88 4.78 1.53 7.19
CA ARG A 88 4.52 2.58 8.18
C ARG A 88 3.08 2.57 8.67
N GLY A 89 2.15 2.25 7.79
CA GLY A 89 0.73 2.17 8.11
C GLY A 89 0.29 0.87 8.77
N GLY A 90 1.20 -0.09 8.92
CA GLY A 90 0.87 -1.39 9.49
C GLY A 90 0.06 -2.30 8.58
N LEU A 91 -0.03 -1.99 7.29
CA LEU A 91 -0.71 -2.85 6.32
C LEU A 91 0.08 -4.13 6.05
N CYS A 92 1.39 -4.09 6.24
CA CYS A 92 2.24 -5.27 6.28
C CYS A 92 3.27 -5.12 7.40
N ASN A 93 3.70 -6.24 7.97
CA ASN A 93 4.74 -6.28 9.01
C ASN A 93 5.88 -7.22 8.64
N VAL A 94 5.80 -7.87 7.50
CA VAL A 94 6.87 -8.68 6.92
C VAL A 94 7.01 -8.30 5.45
N LEU A 95 8.22 -8.05 5.01
CA LEU A 95 8.51 -7.71 3.62
C LEU A 95 9.43 -8.76 3.01
N ILE A 96 9.02 -9.30 1.87
CA ILE A 96 9.86 -10.16 1.04
C ILE A 96 10.14 -9.41 -0.25
N THR A 97 11.39 -9.01 -0.45
CA THR A 97 11.81 -8.22 -1.59
C THR A 97 13.27 -8.53 -1.95
N ASN A 98 13.81 -7.85 -2.97
CA ASN A 98 15.23 -7.98 -3.30
C ASN A 98 16.05 -6.90 -2.60
N SER A 99 17.39 -7.07 -2.61
CA SER A 99 18.31 -6.15 -1.93
C SER A 99 18.27 -4.74 -2.50
N LYS A 100 18.05 -4.61 -3.79
CA LYS A 100 17.99 -3.29 -4.45
C LYS A 100 16.80 -2.47 -3.93
N ILE A 101 15.64 -3.07 -3.86
CA ILE A 101 14.43 -2.42 -3.34
C ILE A 101 14.61 -2.14 -1.84
N ALA A 102 15.13 -3.08 -1.09
CA ALA A 102 15.39 -2.89 0.33
C ALA A 102 16.29 -1.68 0.59
N ASN A 103 17.36 -1.50 -0.21
CA ASN A 103 18.24 -0.35 -0.10
C ASN A 103 17.54 0.95 -0.46
N GLN A 104 16.67 0.95 -1.47
CA GLN A 104 15.88 2.13 -1.83
C GLN A 104 14.94 2.54 -0.68
N ILE A 105 14.30 1.57 -0.04
CA ILE A 105 13.41 1.82 1.09
C ILE A 105 14.19 2.42 2.27
N LEU A 106 15.34 1.85 2.60
CA LEU A 106 16.18 2.36 3.68
C LEU A 106 16.63 3.79 3.42
N ASN A 107 17.00 4.12 2.18
CA ASN A 107 17.37 5.48 1.82
C ASN A 107 16.22 6.47 1.95
N LEU A 108 15.00 6.05 1.60
CA LEU A 108 13.81 6.87 1.78
C LEU A 108 13.49 7.09 3.25
N ASP A 109 13.68 6.08 4.09
CA ASP A 109 13.31 6.13 5.49
C ASP A 109 14.26 7.01 6.33
N THR A 110 15.47 7.25 5.85
CA THR A 110 16.46 8.08 6.54
C THR A 110 16.35 9.58 6.26
N VAL A 111 15.45 9.97 5.38
CA VAL A 111 15.27 11.38 4.97
C VAL A 111 14.20 12.07 5.79
#